data_0a5f10f6f35a478cf0ae820a009ed2bd
#
_entry.id   0a5f10f6f35a478cf0ae820a009ed2bd
#
_cell.length_a   1.000
_cell.length_b   1.000
_cell.length_c   1.000
_cell.angle_alpha   90.00
_cell.angle_beta   90.00
_cell.angle_gamma   90.00
#
_symmetry.space_group_name_H-M   'P 1'
#
loop_
_entity.id
_entity.type
_entity.pdbx_description
1 polymer ?
#
loop_
_entity_poly.entity_id
_entity_poly.type
_entity_poly.pdbx_seq_one_letter_code
_entity_poly.pdbx_strand_id
1 'polypeptide(L)'
;MSKAGFRGGVHPPDRKKATESLPVADARLPERVVIPMAQHIGAPAQPIVKVGDLVKKGQKVGEAQGPVSVPVHASISGKVIAVGSFPSPMGFDAPAVVIESDGADEWAEDLAGSEDYMSMNPDALRAIIKEAGIVGMGGATFPTHVKLSPPKEKKIKYAVLNGAECEPYLTSDSRLMEESPADVIEGLKIIMNVLQVTEGFVGIESNKQGAIRAVSEEAGKVACELVMETYYERDGLEFEVPKGCKMSVKVVPLEVKYPQGSEKQLIKATVGLEVPPGYLPMDVGAVVQNVSTAAAIYNAVRYGRPLIERIVTVTGPGIRKPKNLRVRIGTLFDELIEQCGGLTDAAAKVVMGGPMMGIAQPALMVPVIKGTSGIVALTGKET
;
A
#
# COMPACT_ATOMS: atom_id res chain seq x y z
N MET A 1 27.26 -12.69 3.02
CA MET A 1 27.07 -11.48 2.19
C MET A 1 26.89 -10.28 3.11
N SER A 2 27.59 -9.16 2.87
CA SER A 2 27.35 -7.92 3.62
C SER A 2 25.93 -7.43 3.30
N LYS A 3 25.19 -7.04 4.35
CA LYS A 3 23.83 -6.50 4.19
C LYS A 3 23.91 -5.11 3.58
N ALA A 4 23.04 -4.81 2.65
CA ALA A 4 22.98 -3.49 2.02
C ALA A 4 22.34 -2.46 2.97
N GLY A 5 22.85 -1.24 2.98
CA GLY A 5 22.39 -0.19 3.88
C GLY A 5 22.92 1.19 3.49
N PHE A 6 22.69 2.16 4.35
CA PHE A 6 23.17 3.53 4.22
C PHE A 6 23.95 3.96 5.46
N ARG A 7 24.73 5.03 5.38
CA ARG A 7 25.49 5.56 6.53
C ARG A 7 24.55 6.30 7.49
N GLY A 8 24.60 5.99 8.79
CA GLY A 8 23.73 6.57 9.84
C GLY A 8 22.46 5.75 10.07
N GLY A 9 21.44 6.40 10.58
CA GLY A 9 20.22 5.75 11.08
C GLY A 9 20.29 5.39 12.55
N VAL A 10 19.20 4.86 13.09
CA VAL A 10 19.07 4.41 14.49
C VAL A 10 18.58 2.97 14.52
N HIS A 11 18.82 2.26 15.63
CA HIS A 11 18.45 0.85 15.81
C HIS A 11 17.44 0.72 16.97
N PRO A 12 16.18 1.16 16.80
CA PRO A 12 15.16 0.95 17.82
C PRO A 12 14.87 -0.54 17.99
N PRO A 13 14.45 -1.00 19.17
CA PRO A 13 13.92 -2.35 19.33
C PRO A 13 12.74 -2.57 18.39
N ASP A 14 12.77 -3.61 17.59
CA ASP A 14 11.78 -3.84 16.52
C ASP A 14 10.38 -4.22 17.02
N ARG A 15 10.28 -4.84 18.22
CA ARG A 15 9.01 -5.16 18.91
C ARG A 15 8.00 -5.98 18.04
N LYS A 16 8.46 -6.74 17.05
CA LYS A 16 7.59 -7.45 16.07
C LYS A 16 7.14 -8.84 16.53
N LYS A 17 7.75 -9.42 17.55
CA LYS A 17 7.52 -10.80 18.03
C LYS A 17 6.06 -11.16 18.28
N ALA A 18 5.22 -10.16 18.64
CA ALA A 18 3.82 -10.42 18.96
C ALA A 18 2.97 -10.80 17.72
N THR A 19 3.42 -10.44 16.51
CA THR A 19 2.63 -10.62 15.27
C THR A 19 3.42 -11.16 14.09
N GLU A 20 4.76 -11.16 14.12
CA GLU A 20 5.61 -11.54 12.98
C GLU A 20 5.38 -12.97 12.46
N SER A 21 5.03 -13.91 13.34
CA SER A 21 4.74 -15.30 12.98
C SER A 21 3.24 -15.62 12.84
N LEU A 22 2.36 -14.66 13.14
CA LEU A 22 0.93 -14.88 13.06
C LEU A 22 0.45 -14.64 11.61
N PRO A 23 -0.31 -15.60 11.03
CA PRO A 23 -0.88 -15.41 9.70
C PRO A 23 -1.87 -14.23 9.70
N VAL A 24 -2.11 -13.70 8.51
CA VAL A 24 -3.17 -12.70 8.30
C VAL A 24 -4.52 -13.38 8.50
N ALA A 25 -5.34 -12.81 9.37
CA ALA A 25 -6.72 -13.24 9.57
C ALA A 25 -7.67 -12.20 8.95
N ASP A 26 -8.80 -12.66 8.43
CA ASP A 26 -9.84 -11.75 7.98
C ASP A 26 -10.53 -11.11 9.19
N ALA A 27 -10.65 -9.78 9.17
CA ALA A 27 -11.49 -9.08 10.13
C ALA A 27 -12.97 -9.44 9.88
N ARG A 28 -13.79 -9.42 10.92
CA ARG A 28 -15.25 -9.56 10.77
C ARG A 28 -15.77 -8.46 9.81
N LEU A 29 -16.73 -8.82 8.97
CA LEU A 29 -17.43 -7.82 8.15
C LEU A 29 -18.08 -6.80 9.09
N PRO A 30 -17.75 -5.49 8.96
CA PRO A 30 -18.32 -4.48 9.84
C PRO A 30 -19.81 -4.26 9.52
N GLU A 31 -20.62 -3.97 10.55
CA GLU A 31 -22.03 -3.60 10.36
C GLU A 31 -22.17 -2.27 9.62
N ARG A 32 -21.17 -1.40 9.73
CA ARG A 32 -21.07 -0.14 9.00
C ARG A 32 -19.63 0.26 8.76
N VAL A 33 -19.43 1.04 7.71
CA VAL A 33 -18.13 1.68 7.42
C VAL A 33 -18.29 3.19 7.30
N VAL A 34 -17.29 3.93 7.77
CA VAL A 34 -17.15 5.37 7.54
C VAL A 34 -16.01 5.56 6.56
N ILE A 35 -16.30 5.95 5.33
CA ILE A 35 -15.32 6.04 4.24
C ILE A 35 -14.97 7.51 3.98
N PRO A 36 -13.82 8.02 4.48
CA PRO A 36 -13.42 9.40 4.23
C PRO A 36 -13.13 9.64 2.74
N MET A 37 -13.46 10.83 2.28
CA MET A 37 -13.16 11.30 0.91
C MET A 37 -11.70 11.79 0.82
N ALA A 38 -11.11 12.20 1.94
CA ALA A 38 -9.71 12.62 2.05
C ALA A 38 -8.85 11.46 2.59
N GLN A 39 -8.34 10.60 1.71
CA GLN A 39 -7.50 9.45 2.09
C GLN A 39 -6.11 9.47 1.46
N HIS A 40 -5.71 10.59 0.85
CA HIS A 40 -4.44 10.75 0.14
C HIS A 40 -4.00 12.22 0.11
N ILE A 41 -2.74 12.46 -0.22
CA ILE A 41 -2.21 13.80 -0.49
C ILE A 41 -2.81 14.32 -1.80
N GLY A 42 -3.23 15.58 -1.81
CA GLY A 42 -3.87 16.23 -2.95
C GLY A 42 -5.33 16.57 -2.68
N ALA A 43 -6.12 16.78 -3.74
CA ALA A 43 -7.53 17.16 -3.59
C ALA A 43 -8.38 15.97 -3.12
N PRO A 44 -9.20 16.12 -2.07
CA PRO A 44 -10.13 15.10 -1.63
C PRO A 44 -11.07 14.68 -2.76
N ALA A 45 -11.52 13.43 -2.75
CA ALA A 45 -12.59 13.00 -3.64
C ALA A 45 -13.91 13.70 -3.27
N GLN A 46 -14.81 13.86 -4.23
CA GLN A 46 -16.15 14.38 -4.00
C GLN A 46 -17.16 13.25 -3.93
N PRO A 47 -18.03 13.17 -2.91
CA PRO A 47 -19.09 12.18 -2.86
C PRO A 47 -19.99 12.27 -4.09
N ILE A 48 -20.32 11.12 -4.70
CA ILE A 48 -21.21 11.00 -5.85
C ILE A 48 -22.48 10.21 -5.52
N VAL A 49 -22.63 9.83 -4.25
CA VAL A 49 -23.80 9.13 -3.71
C VAL A 49 -24.50 9.99 -2.66
N LYS A 50 -25.76 9.69 -2.40
CA LYS A 50 -26.62 10.37 -1.41
C LYS A 50 -27.22 9.38 -0.42
N VAL A 51 -27.72 9.89 0.69
CA VAL A 51 -28.44 9.09 1.69
C VAL A 51 -29.61 8.37 1.04
N GLY A 52 -29.70 7.07 1.30
CA GLY A 52 -30.72 6.18 0.74
C GLY A 52 -30.26 5.35 -0.46
N ASP A 53 -29.15 5.71 -1.12
CA ASP A 53 -28.62 4.94 -2.24
C ASP A 53 -28.15 3.55 -1.77
N LEU A 54 -28.41 2.52 -2.59
CA LEU A 54 -27.84 1.19 -2.42
C LEU A 54 -26.55 1.09 -3.22
N VAL A 55 -25.50 0.56 -2.60
CA VAL A 55 -24.18 0.43 -3.22
C VAL A 55 -23.68 -0.99 -3.09
N LYS A 56 -22.90 -1.44 -4.09
CA LYS A 56 -22.20 -2.72 -4.08
C LYS A 56 -20.75 -2.53 -3.67
N LYS A 57 -20.13 -3.58 -3.16
CA LYS A 57 -18.71 -3.59 -2.84
C LYS A 57 -17.87 -3.33 -4.09
N GLY A 58 -16.91 -2.40 -3.99
CA GLY A 58 -16.09 -1.97 -5.12
C GLY A 58 -16.73 -0.87 -5.98
N GLN A 59 -18.00 -0.54 -5.79
CA GLN A 59 -18.65 0.57 -6.50
C GLN A 59 -18.03 1.91 -6.11
N LYS A 60 -17.81 2.79 -7.09
CA LYS A 60 -17.31 4.14 -6.84
C LYS A 60 -18.36 4.96 -6.06
N VAL A 61 -17.94 5.57 -4.94
CA VAL A 61 -18.78 6.44 -4.10
C VAL A 61 -18.22 7.85 -3.97
N GLY A 62 -16.98 8.06 -4.41
CA GLY A 62 -16.35 9.37 -4.47
C GLY A 62 -15.54 9.53 -5.75
N GLU A 63 -15.74 10.67 -6.45
CA GLU A 63 -15.05 11.01 -7.70
C GLU A 63 -13.79 11.84 -7.41
N ALA A 64 -12.71 11.52 -8.13
CA ALA A 64 -11.43 12.22 -8.03
C ALA A 64 -11.56 13.69 -8.46
N GLN A 65 -10.83 14.59 -7.80
CA GLN A 65 -10.82 16.03 -8.08
C GLN A 65 -9.43 16.49 -8.54
N GLY A 66 -9.30 16.75 -9.81
CA GLY A 66 -8.05 17.25 -10.39
C GLY A 66 -6.97 16.17 -10.61
N PRO A 67 -5.73 16.58 -10.93
CA PRO A 67 -4.66 15.67 -11.36
C PRO A 67 -4.06 14.84 -10.20
N VAL A 68 -4.01 15.40 -8.99
CA VAL A 68 -3.48 14.73 -7.79
C VAL A 68 -4.66 14.34 -6.92
N SER A 69 -5.40 13.34 -7.37
CA SER A 69 -6.58 12.78 -6.69
C SER A 69 -6.90 11.40 -7.25
N VAL A 70 -7.55 10.57 -6.47
CA VAL A 70 -8.05 9.25 -6.89
C VAL A 70 -9.48 9.04 -6.40
N PRO A 71 -10.28 8.20 -7.08
CA PRO A 71 -11.61 7.81 -6.63
C PRO A 71 -11.59 7.07 -5.29
N VAL A 72 -12.75 7.06 -4.65
CA VAL A 72 -13.03 6.30 -3.43
C VAL A 72 -14.18 5.34 -3.70
N HIS A 73 -14.06 4.12 -3.17
CA HIS A 73 -15.00 3.02 -3.45
C HIS A 73 -15.62 2.49 -2.17
N ALA A 74 -16.83 1.97 -2.28
CA ALA A 74 -17.51 1.25 -1.20
C ALA A 74 -16.73 -0.02 -0.85
N SER A 75 -16.39 -0.17 0.42
CA SER A 75 -15.65 -1.34 0.91
C SER A 75 -16.55 -2.51 1.33
N ILE A 76 -17.84 -2.28 1.41
CA ILE A 76 -18.90 -3.27 1.66
C ILE A 76 -20.08 -2.98 0.74
N SER A 77 -20.99 -3.95 0.55
CA SER A 77 -22.31 -3.69 0.00
C SER A 77 -23.29 -3.23 1.08
N GLY A 78 -24.27 -2.41 0.71
CA GLY A 78 -25.25 -1.92 1.66
C GLY A 78 -25.91 -0.60 1.26
N LYS A 79 -26.40 0.10 2.27
CA LYS A 79 -27.14 1.36 2.10
C LYS A 79 -26.34 2.54 2.62
N VAL A 80 -26.27 3.61 1.85
CA VAL A 80 -25.73 4.90 2.31
C VAL A 80 -26.69 5.50 3.34
N ILE A 81 -26.22 5.62 4.58
CA ILE A 81 -27.02 6.16 5.69
C ILE A 81 -26.65 7.59 6.08
N ALA A 82 -25.43 8.04 5.70
CA ALA A 82 -25.03 9.43 5.91
C ALA A 82 -23.97 9.86 4.88
N VAL A 83 -24.00 11.15 4.53
CA VAL A 83 -22.95 11.85 3.78
C VAL A 83 -22.72 13.18 4.49
N GLY A 84 -21.50 13.42 4.98
CA GLY A 84 -21.22 14.62 5.78
C GLY A 84 -19.81 14.62 6.37
N SER A 85 -19.60 15.39 7.43
CA SER A 85 -18.31 15.51 8.14
C SER A 85 -18.26 14.52 9.29
N PHE A 86 -17.20 13.70 9.34
CA PHE A 86 -17.01 12.66 10.34
C PHE A 86 -15.54 12.66 10.84
N PRO A 87 -15.28 12.18 12.07
CA PRO A 87 -13.95 12.04 12.61
C PRO A 87 -13.03 11.24 11.67
N SER A 88 -11.83 11.76 11.44
CA SER A 88 -10.79 11.15 10.63
C SER A 88 -9.57 10.84 11.50
N PRO A 89 -8.83 9.75 11.23
CA PRO A 89 -7.61 9.44 11.96
C PRO A 89 -6.47 10.43 11.71
N MET A 90 -6.70 11.42 10.85
CA MET A 90 -5.76 12.52 10.60
C MET A 90 -5.88 13.66 11.63
N GLY A 91 -6.76 13.53 12.63
CA GLY A 91 -6.92 14.47 13.74
C GLY A 91 -7.90 15.62 13.49
N PHE A 92 -8.67 15.57 12.40
CA PHE A 92 -9.71 16.54 12.06
C PHE A 92 -10.90 15.84 11.39
N ASP A 93 -12.08 16.45 11.45
CA ASP A 93 -13.24 15.94 10.74
C ASP A 93 -13.09 16.13 9.23
N ALA A 94 -13.48 15.11 8.47
CA ALA A 94 -13.39 15.12 7.01
C ALA A 94 -14.72 14.67 6.37
N PRO A 95 -15.04 15.15 5.16
CA PRO A 95 -16.16 14.61 4.40
C PRO A 95 -16.03 13.09 4.25
N ALA A 96 -17.11 12.36 4.55
CA ALA A 96 -17.17 10.92 4.44
C ALA A 96 -18.54 10.43 4.00
N VAL A 97 -18.58 9.22 3.47
CA VAL A 97 -19.78 8.45 3.18
C VAL A 97 -19.88 7.33 4.20
N VAL A 98 -21.04 7.19 4.85
CA VAL A 98 -21.30 6.10 5.79
C VAL A 98 -22.22 5.09 5.12
N ILE A 99 -21.79 3.83 5.09
CA ILE A 99 -22.54 2.73 4.49
C ILE A 99 -22.87 1.72 5.61
N GLU A 100 -24.14 1.38 5.76
CA GLU A 100 -24.64 0.29 6.61
C GLU A 100 -24.66 -0.99 5.77
N SER A 101 -24.05 -2.07 6.29
CA SER A 101 -23.94 -3.35 5.60
C SER A 101 -25.31 -4.01 5.40
N ASP A 102 -25.52 -4.61 4.24
CA ASP A 102 -26.65 -5.50 3.96
C ASP A 102 -26.35 -6.97 4.34
N GLY A 103 -25.12 -7.24 4.80
CA GLY A 103 -24.65 -8.58 5.15
C GLY A 103 -24.32 -9.48 3.96
N ALA A 104 -24.61 -9.06 2.72
CA ALA A 104 -24.37 -9.87 1.52
C ALA A 104 -22.94 -9.74 0.99
N ASP A 105 -22.27 -8.60 1.24
CA ASP A 105 -20.90 -8.29 0.78
C ASP A 105 -20.68 -8.51 -0.72
N GLU A 106 -21.69 -8.22 -1.54
CA GLU A 106 -21.70 -8.48 -2.97
C GLU A 106 -20.86 -7.46 -3.75
N TRP A 107 -20.04 -7.96 -4.68
CA TRP A 107 -19.27 -7.13 -5.61
C TRP A 107 -20.15 -6.42 -6.64
N ALA A 108 -19.70 -5.25 -7.08
CA ALA A 108 -20.27 -4.61 -8.27
C ALA A 108 -20.02 -5.46 -9.52
N GLU A 109 -20.99 -5.49 -10.44
CA GLU A 109 -20.96 -6.39 -11.61
C GLU A 109 -20.05 -5.88 -12.73
N ASP A 110 -19.73 -4.59 -12.74
CA ASP A 110 -18.95 -3.90 -13.76
C ASP A 110 -17.42 -3.96 -13.53
N LEU A 111 -16.97 -4.67 -12.51
CA LEU A 111 -15.55 -4.84 -12.22
C LEU A 111 -14.93 -5.85 -13.17
N ALA A 112 -14.13 -5.36 -14.12
CA ALA A 112 -13.43 -6.18 -15.10
C ALA A 112 -11.92 -6.11 -14.92
N GLY A 113 -11.28 -7.27 -14.72
CA GLY A 113 -9.83 -7.43 -14.77
C GLY A 113 -9.35 -7.94 -16.13
N SER A 114 -8.04 -8.05 -16.29
CA SER A 114 -7.41 -8.59 -17.49
C SER A 114 -6.44 -9.72 -17.14
N GLU A 115 -6.53 -10.84 -17.86
CA GLU A 115 -5.52 -11.92 -17.76
C GLU A 115 -4.24 -11.56 -18.51
N ASP A 116 -4.39 -10.87 -19.63
CA ASP A 116 -3.29 -10.48 -20.53
C ASP A 116 -2.79 -9.04 -20.24
N TYR A 117 -2.64 -8.73 -18.94
CA TYR A 117 -2.26 -7.38 -18.48
C TYR A 117 -0.83 -6.98 -18.89
N MET A 118 0.05 -7.94 -19.15
CA MET A 118 1.43 -7.63 -19.57
C MET A 118 1.51 -7.13 -21.00
N SER A 119 0.52 -7.42 -21.87
CA SER A 119 0.41 -6.87 -23.22
C SER A 119 -0.31 -5.53 -23.29
N MET A 120 -0.89 -5.07 -22.16
CA MET A 120 -1.63 -3.81 -22.12
C MET A 120 -0.72 -2.60 -22.28
N ASN A 121 -1.25 -1.58 -22.96
CA ASN A 121 -0.59 -0.28 -23.08
C ASN A 121 -0.36 0.35 -21.68
N PRO A 122 0.83 0.94 -21.41
CA PRO A 122 1.14 1.61 -20.15
C PRO A 122 0.13 2.67 -19.71
N ASP A 123 -0.46 3.44 -20.64
CA ASP A 123 -1.47 4.44 -20.30
C ASP A 123 -2.78 3.80 -19.85
N ALA A 124 -3.18 2.68 -20.46
CA ALA A 124 -4.34 1.91 -20.02
C ALA A 124 -4.13 1.35 -18.62
N LEU A 125 -2.94 0.81 -18.30
CA LEU A 125 -2.58 0.35 -16.96
C LEU A 125 -2.61 1.50 -15.94
N ARG A 126 -2.07 2.68 -16.29
CA ARG A 126 -2.14 3.88 -15.43
C ARG A 126 -3.58 4.31 -15.15
N ALA A 127 -4.45 4.24 -16.18
CA ALA A 127 -5.87 4.56 -16.03
C ALA A 127 -6.56 3.59 -15.06
N ILE A 128 -6.34 2.27 -15.17
CA ILE A 128 -6.87 1.27 -14.23
C ILE A 128 -6.38 1.55 -12.81
N ILE A 129 -5.07 1.80 -12.61
CA ILE A 129 -4.48 2.12 -11.32
C ILE A 129 -5.12 3.36 -10.70
N LYS A 130 -5.38 4.39 -11.50
CA LYS A 130 -6.08 5.61 -11.05
C LYS A 130 -7.51 5.30 -10.65
N GLU A 131 -8.28 4.67 -11.57
CA GLU A 131 -9.71 4.38 -11.35
C GLU A 131 -9.92 3.41 -10.18
N ALA A 132 -9.01 2.49 -9.93
CA ALA A 132 -9.04 1.62 -8.76
C ALA A 132 -8.71 2.34 -7.43
N GLY A 133 -8.40 3.63 -7.47
CA GLY A 133 -8.12 4.44 -6.28
C GLY A 133 -6.82 4.06 -5.57
N ILE A 134 -5.82 3.54 -6.30
CA ILE A 134 -4.55 3.09 -5.71
C ILE A 134 -3.70 4.28 -5.27
N VAL A 135 -3.23 4.22 -4.02
CA VAL A 135 -2.31 5.18 -3.41
C VAL A 135 -1.11 4.48 -2.79
N GLY A 136 -0.07 5.23 -2.45
CA GLY A 136 1.08 4.69 -1.72
C GLY A 136 0.67 4.20 -0.34
N MET A 137 0.76 2.89 -0.08
CA MET A 137 0.30 2.25 1.17
C MET A 137 1.36 2.24 2.28
N GLY A 138 2.55 2.76 2.02
CA GLY A 138 3.66 2.87 3.00
C GLY A 138 3.61 4.10 3.91
N GLY A 139 2.47 4.80 4.01
CA GLY A 139 2.23 5.91 4.95
C GLY A 139 1.85 7.22 4.29
N ALA A 140 2.60 7.73 3.31
CA ALA A 140 2.36 9.05 2.70
C ALA A 140 1.12 9.15 1.81
N THR A 141 0.54 8.04 1.39
CA THR A 141 -0.70 7.96 0.58
C THR A 141 -0.72 8.83 -0.70
N PHE A 142 0.43 9.06 -1.33
CA PHE A 142 0.49 9.80 -2.58
C PHE A 142 -0.16 8.99 -3.72
N PRO A 143 -0.98 9.59 -4.60
CA PRO A 143 -1.65 8.89 -5.70
C PRO A 143 -0.66 8.16 -6.62
N THR A 144 -0.84 6.84 -6.75
CA THR A 144 0.13 5.97 -7.42
C THR A 144 0.25 6.26 -8.92
N HIS A 145 -0.88 6.57 -9.60
CA HIS A 145 -0.87 6.91 -11.02
C HIS A 145 -0.01 8.15 -11.33
N VAL A 146 0.02 9.14 -10.43
CA VAL A 146 0.88 10.33 -10.57
C VAL A 146 2.36 9.95 -10.45
N LYS A 147 2.69 9.10 -9.47
CA LYS A 147 4.06 8.62 -9.27
C LYS A 147 4.56 7.75 -10.43
N LEU A 148 3.65 7.07 -11.11
CA LEU A 148 3.90 6.27 -12.30
C LEU A 148 3.81 7.08 -13.62
N SER A 149 3.67 8.40 -13.54
CA SER A 149 3.66 9.35 -14.66
C SER A 149 4.80 10.36 -14.50
N PRO A 150 6.07 9.92 -14.44
CA PRO A 150 7.18 10.85 -14.32
C PRO A 150 7.23 11.79 -15.52
N PRO A 151 7.73 13.04 -15.36
CA PRO A 151 7.95 13.94 -16.47
C PRO A 151 8.80 13.29 -17.55
N LYS A 152 8.52 13.58 -18.82
CA LYS A 152 9.13 12.93 -19.99
C LYS A 152 10.66 13.06 -20.03
N GLU A 153 11.19 14.17 -19.53
CA GLU A 153 12.62 14.44 -19.42
C GLU A 153 13.33 13.59 -18.36
N LYS A 154 12.58 12.93 -17.47
CA LYS A 154 13.13 12.06 -16.42
C LYS A 154 13.26 10.63 -16.95
N LYS A 155 14.49 10.21 -17.25
CA LYS A 155 14.78 8.85 -17.72
C LYS A 155 14.74 7.89 -16.52
N ILE A 156 13.63 7.17 -16.34
CA ILE A 156 13.51 6.14 -15.31
C ILE A 156 14.24 4.87 -15.80
N LYS A 157 14.98 4.24 -14.90
CA LYS A 157 15.76 3.01 -15.14
C LYS A 157 15.37 1.90 -14.16
N TYR A 158 14.92 2.27 -12.97
CA TYR A 158 14.74 1.35 -11.86
C TYR A 158 13.35 1.46 -11.25
N ALA A 159 12.66 0.32 -11.13
CA ALA A 159 11.49 0.17 -10.27
C ALA A 159 11.93 -0.47 -8.95
N VAL A 160 11.63 0.17 -7.82
CA VAL A 160 12.07 -0.31 -6.51
C VAL A 160 10.85 -0.54 -5.62
N LEU A 161 10.71 -1.74 -5.06
CA LEU A 161 9.72 -2.01 -4.03
C LEU A 161 10.34 -1.88 -2.64
N ASN A 162 9.61 -1.18 -1.79
CA ASN A 162 9.89 -1.01 -0.39
C ASN A 162 9.18 -2.08 0.44
N GLY A 163 9.92 -3.10 0.82
CA GLY A 163 9.53 -4.15 1.78
C GLY A 163 10.31 -4.05 3.09
N ALA A 164 10.97 -2.90 3.36
CA ALA A 164 11.77 -2.73 4.57
C ALA A 164 10.92 -2.86 5.83
N GLU A 165 9.76 -2.16 5.89
CA GLU A 165 8.88 -2.13 7.07
C GLU A 165 9.67 -1.83 8.35
N CYS A 166 10.43 -0.72 8.33
CA CYS A 166 11.37 -0.36 9.39
C CYS A 166 10.73 0.21 10.67
N GLU A 167 9.42 0.51 10.64
CA GLU A 167 8.66 0.92 11.82
C GLU A 167 8.59 -0.22 12.84
N PRO A 168 8.92 0.03 14.13
CA PRO A 168 8.69 -0.95 15.17
C PRO A 168 7.23 -1.39 15.25
N TYR A 169 7.00 -2.60 15.75
CA TYR A 169 5.69 -3.25 15.92
C TYR A 169 5.00 -3.71 14.63
N LEU A 170 5.18 -3.06 13.49
CA LEU A 170 4.43 -3.37 12.26
C LEU A 170 4.97 -4.64 11.57
N THR A 171 4.04 -5.48 11.10
CA THR A 171 4.33 -6.75 10.41
C THR A 171 3.41 -7.00 9.20
N SER A 172 2.57 -6.04 8.83
CA SER A 172 1.60 -6.15 7.74
C SER A 172 2.25 -6.41 6.38
N ASP A 173 3.33 -5.67 6.05
CA ASP A 173 4.06 -5.84 4.79
C ASP A 173 4.87 -7.14 4.79
N SER A 174 5.47 -7.51 5.93
CA SER A 174 6.19 -8.78 6.09
C SER A 174 5.26 -9.97 5.85
N ARG A 175 4.08 -9.97 6.47
CA ARG A 175 3.08 -11.04 6.28
C ARG A 175 2.55 -11.09 4.86
N LEU A 176 2.27 -9.93 4.25
CA LEU A 176 1.88 -9.89 2.83
C LEU A 176 2.93 -10.54 1.94
N MET A 177 4.21 -10.20 2.12
CA MET A 177 5.31 -10.78 1.33
C MET A 177 5.48 -12.29 1.55
N GLU A 178 5.17 -12.79 2.74
CA GLU A 178 5.24 -14.23 3.03
C GLU A 178 4.03 -15.01 2.51
N GLU A 179 2.83 -14.43 2.58
CA GLU A 179 1.59 -15.14 2.27
C GLU A 179 1.10 -14.93 0.83
N SER A 180 1.49 -13.81 0.19
CA SER A 180 1.12 -13.47 -1.17
C SER A 180 2.30 -12.89 -1.97
N PRO A 181 3.46 -13.57 -2.01
CA PRO A 181 4.64 -13.06 -2.72
C PRO A 181 4.40 -12.90 -4.22
N ALA A 182 3.54 -13.73 -4.82
CA ALA A 182 3.16 -13.63 -6.23
C ALA A 182 2.47 -12.29 -6.53
N ASP A 183 1.51 -11.84 -5.69
CA ASP A 183 0.82 -10.57 -5.89
C ASP A 183 1.81 -9.38 -5.87
N VAL A 184 2.83 -9.46 -4.99
CA VAL A 184 3.87 -8.44 -4.87
C VAL A 184 4.73 -8.39 -6.14
N ILE A 185 5.17 -9.54 -6.64
CA ILE A 185 6.04 -9.62 -7.82
C ILE A 185 5.27 -9.31 -9.12
N GLU A 186 4.04 -9.79 -9.27
CA GLU A 186 3.20 -9.44 -10.42
C GLU A 186 2.88 -7.93 -10.44
N GLY A 187 2.62 -7.34 -9.27
CA GLY A 187 2.48 -5.89 -9.14
C GLY A 187 3.75 -5.14 -9.54
N LEU A 188 4.94 -5.65 -9.18
CA LEU A 188 6.22 -5.06 -9.64
C LEU A 188 6.37 -5.15 -11.16
N LYS A 189 6.02 -6.27 -11.78
CA LYS A 189 6.05 -6.45 -13.25
C LYS A 189 5.14 -5.42 -13.95
N ILE A 190 3.93 -5.20 -13.42
CA ILE A 190 3.02 -4.17 -13.93
C ILE A 190 3.65 -2.77 -13.79
N ILE A 191 4.25 -2.44 -12.64
CA ILE A 191 4.96 -1.18 -12.42
C ILE A 191 6.11 -1.02 -13.42
N MET A 192 6.90 -2.08 -13.65
CA MET A 192 8.00 -2.08 -14.61
C MET A 192 7.49 -1.88 -16.03
N ASN A 193 6.36 -2.51 -16.41
CA ASN A 193 5.72 -2.31 -17.71
C ASN A 193 5.23 -0.86 -17.86
N VAL A 194 4.54 -0.31 -16.87
CA VAL A 194 4.07 1.10 -16.87
C VAL A 194 5.21 2.09 -17.02
N LEU A 195 6.35 1.84 -16.37
CA LEU A 195 7.54 2.71 -16.38
C LEU A 195 8.48 2.41 -17.56
N GLN A 196 8.24 1.32 -18.29
CA GLN A 196 9.09 0.87 -19.39
C GLN A 196 10.53 0.60 -18.95
N VAL A 197 10.69 -0.11 -17.84
CA VAL A 197 11.99 -0.48 -17.26
C VAL A 197 12.13 -1.99 -17.16
N THR A 198 13.36 -2.49 -17.27
CA THR A 198 13.69 -3.91 -17.20
C THR A 198 14.34 -4.32 -15.88
N GLU A 199 14.72 -3.38 -15.02
CA GLU A 199 15.35 -3.65 -13.75
C GLU A 199 14.42 -3.31 -12.57
N GLY A 200 14.04 -4.34 -11.81
CA GLY A 200 13.24 -4.26 -10.58
C GLY A 200 14.07 -4.63 -9.36
N PHE A 201 13.81 -3.98 -8.24
CA PHE A 201 14.44 -4.29 -6.95
C PHE A 201 13.38 -4.41 -5.87
N VAL A 202 13.56 -5.36 -4.93
CA VAL A 202 12.75 -5.46 -3.72
C VAL A 202 13.68 -5.41 -2.52
N GLY A 203 13.64 -4.31 -1.77
CA GLY A 203 14.43 -4.16 -0.55
C GLY A 203 13.66 -4.67 0.66
N ILE A 204 14.22 -5.66 1.38
CA ILE A 204 13.58 -6.30 2.55
C ILE A 204 14.59 -6.36 3.69
N GLU A 205 14.23 -5.88 4.88
CA GLU A 205 15.14 -5.98 6.03
C GLU A 205 15.42 -7.42 6.44
N SER A 206 16.67 -7.66 6.82
CA SER A 206 17.19 -9.01 7.07
C SER A 206 16.59 -9.74 8.28
N ASN A 207 15.78 -9.06 9.11
CA ASN A 207 14.99 -9.73 10.16
C ASN A 207 13.75 -10.45 9.61
N LYS A 208 13.42 -10.30 8.32
CA LYS A 208 12.26 -10.89 7.64
C LYS A 208 12.67 -12.05 6.71
N GLN A 209 13.28 -13.09 7.28
CA GLN A 209 13.85 -14.21 6.50
C GLN A 209 12.79 -15.00 5.69
N GLY A 210 11.57 -15.13 6.22
CA GLY A 210 10.45 -15.75 5.52
C GLY A 210 10.07 -14.97 4.25
N ALA A 211 9.89 -13.67 4.38
CA ALA A 211 9.58 -12.75 3.28
C ALA A 211 10.69 -12.73 2.21
N ILE A 212 11.97 -12.65 2.62
CA ILE A 212 13.10 -12.70 1.68
C ILE A 212 13.06 -13.98 0.85
N ARG A 213 12.82 -15.13 1.48
CA ARG A 213 12.76 -16.43 0.81
C ARG A 213 11.59 -16.49 -0.17
N ALA A 214 10.38 -16.21 0.30
CA ALA A 214 9.17 -16.28 -0.51
C ALA A 214 9.22 -15.35 -1.73
N VAL A 215 9.61 -14.08 -1.52
CA VAL A 215 9.74 -13.09 -2.61
C VAL A 215 10.89 -13.45 -3.56
N SER A 216 12.00 -14.03 -3.07
CA SER A 216 13.12 -14.46 -3.93
C SER A 216 12.73 -15.64 -4.82
N GLU A 217 11.93 -16.59 -4.34
CA GLU A 217 11.41 -17.69 -5.14
C GLU A 217 10.52 -17.18 -6.28
N GLU A 218 9.61 -16.24 -6.01
CA GLU A 218 8.78 -15.63 -7.05
C GLU A 218 9.59 -14.77 -8.02
N ALA A 219 10.53 -13.96 -7.52
CA ALA A 219 11.41 -13.15 -8.36
C ALA A 219 12.26 -14.00 -9.31
N GLY A 220 12.65 -15.22 -8.89
CA GLY A 220 13.37 -16.17 -9.72
C GLY A 220 12.60 -16.62 -10.97
N LYS A 221 11.27 -16.66 -10.89
CA LYS A 221 10.40 -17.03 -12.03
C LYS A 221 10.39 -15.94 -13.11
N VAL A 222 10.49 -14.67 -12.74
CA VAL A 222 10.50 -13.52 -13.67
C VAL A 222 11.69 -13.57 -14.63
N ALA A 223 12.84 -14.02 -14.19
CA ALA A 223 14.06 -14.13 -15.02
C ALA A 223 13.90 -15.08 -16.22
N CYS A 224 12.84 -15.89 -16.26
CA CYS A 224 12.53 -16.80 -17.36
C CYS A 224 11.52 -16.21 -18.37
N GLU A 225 10.87 -15.08 -18.05
CA GLU A 225 9.89 -14.46 -18.94
C GLU A 225 10.57 -13.52 -19.93
N LEU A 226 10.35 -13.76 -21.22
CA LEU A 226 10.78 -12.86 -22.29
C LEU A 226 9.84 -11.66 -22.36
N VAL A 227 10.38 -10.45 -22.36
CA VAL A 227 9.63 -9.27 -22.78
C VAL A 227 9.25 -9.45 -24.26
N MET A 228 7.95 -9.53 -24.55
CA MET A 228 7.46 -9.53 -25.91
C MET A 228 7.83 -8.20 -26.58
N GLU A 229 8.11 -8.24 -27.88
CA GLU A 229 8.39 -7.05 -28.69
C GLU A 229 7.30 -5.99 -28.46
N THR A 230 7.66 -4.87 -27.90
CA THR A 230 6.76 -3.72 -27.79
C THR A 230 7.49 -2.50 -28.32
N TYR A 231 6.94 -1.92 -29.39
CA TYR A 231 7.38 -0.64 -29.92
C TYR A 231 6.74 0.46 -29.07
N TYR A 232 7.54 1.38 -28.60
CA TYR A 232 7.07 2.55 -27.86
C TYR A 232 7.47 3.81 -28.58
N GLU A 233 6.50 4.63 -28.90
CA GLU A 233 6.73 6.01 -29.27
C GLU A 233 6.68 6.88 -28.01
N ARG A 234 7.80 7.49 -27.67
CA ARG A 234 7.89 8.49 -26.62
C ARG A 234 8.57 9.72 -27.21
N ASP A 235 7.85 10.85 -27.29
CA ASP A 235 8.36 12.14 -27.78
C ASP A 235 8.81 12.13 -29.24
N GLY A 236 8.18 11.32 -30.12
CA GLY A 236 8.58 11.16 -31.54
C GLY A 236 9.87 10.38 -31.69
N LEU A 237 10.36 9.71 -30.65
CA LEU A 237 11.47 8.76 -30.70
C LEU A 237 10.93 7.34 -30.53
N GLU A 238 11.16 6.51 -31.52
CA GLU A 238 10.89 5.07 -31.45
C GLU A 238 11.96 4.43 -30.55
N PHE A 239 11.53 3.78 -29.48
CA PHE A 239 12.40 2.94 -28.66
C PHE A 239 12.10 1.48 -28.99
N GLU A 240 13.03 0.81 -29.68
CA GLU A 240 13.04 -0.64 -29.74
C GLU A 240 13.50 -1.19 -28.37
N VAL A 241 12.63 -1.92 -27.68
CA VAL A 241 13.10 -2.87 -26.67
C VAL A 241 13.63 -4.07 -27.46
N PRO A 242 14.93 -4.37 -27.40
CA PRO A 242 15.50 -5.45 -28.22
C PRO A 242 14.78 -6.77 -27.93
N LYS A 243 14.47 -7.54 -28.98
CA LYS A 243 14.00 -8.93 -28.87
C LYS A 243 14.84 -9.69 -27.84
N GLY A 244 14.20 -10.22 -26.79
CA GLY A 244 14.88 -10.98 -25.75
C GLY A 244 15.43 -10.19 -24.57
N CYS A 245 15.10 -8.89 -24.40
CA CYS A 245 15.31 -8.21 -23.12
C CYS A 245 14.49 -8.92 -22.02
N LYS A 246 15.19 -9.48 -21.04
CA LYS A 246 14.57 -10.14 -19.89
C LYS A 246 14.35 -9.11 -18.79
N MET A 247 13.14 -9.05 -18.25
CA MET A 247 12.95 -8.38 -16.96
C MET A 247 13.83 -9.08 -15.92
N SER A 248 14.46 -8.31 -15.04
CA SER A 248 15.20 -8.84 -13.91
C SER A 248 14.68 -8.24 -12.62
N VAL A 249 14.40 -9.09 -11.64
CA VAL A 249 14.02 -8.68 -10.30
C VAL A 249 15.07 -9.16 -9.32
N LYS A 250 15.61 -8.23 -8.52
CA LYS A 250 16.64 -8.52 -7.49
C LYS A 250 16.05 -8.26 -6.11
N VAL A 251 16.04 -9.28 -5.27
CA VAL A 251 15.72 -9.13 -3.86
C VAL A 251 16.99 -8.77 -3.10
N VAL A 252 16.96 -7.66 -2.38
CA VAL A 252 18.11 -7.10 -1.67
C VAL A 252 17.87 -7.16 -0.16
N PRO A 253 18.57 -8.06 0.58
CA PRO A 253 18.53 -8.06 2.03
C PRO A 253 19.16 -6.80 2.61
N LEU A 254 18.39 -6.05 3.39
CA LEU A 254 18.79 -4.77 3.96
C LEU A 254 19.23 -4.92 5.42
N GLU A 255 20.07 -4.00 5.86
CA GLU A 255 20.37 -3.82 7.27
C GLU A 255 19.13 -3.36 8.05
N VAL A 256 18.90 -3.96 9.23
CA VAL A 256 17.77 -3.60 10.11
C VAL A 256 18.09 -2.30 10.84
N LYS A 257 17.46 -1.21 10.44
CA LYS A 257 17.60 0.11 11.06
C LYS A 257 16.53 1.09 10.59
N TYR A 258 16.37 2.17 11.30
CA TYR A 258 15.44 3.24 10.95
C TYR A 258 16.21 4.50 10.48
N PRO A 259 15.83 5.17 9.38
CA PRO A 259 14.70 4.89 8.50
C PRO A 259 15.09 4.14 7.20
N GLN A 260 15.31 2.83 7.27
CA GLN A 260 15.70 2.01 6.11
C GLN A 260 14.66 2.05 4.99
N GLY A 261 13.36 2.21 5.34
CA GLY A 261 12.24 2.35 4.40
C GLY A 261 12.05 3.75 3.82
N SER A 262 12.86 4.75 4.19
CA SER A 262 12.84 6.04 3.51
C SER A 262 13.26 5.86 2.04
N GLU A 263 12.50 6.43 1.09
CA GLU A 263 12.75 6.22 -0.35
C GLU A 263 14.20 6.48 -0.76
N LYS A 264 14.80 7.58 -0.29
CA LYS A 264 16.19 7.95 -0.61
C LYS A 264 17.20 6.96 -0.04
N GLN A 265 16.97 6.49 1.18
CA GLN A 265 17.84 5.51 1.85
C GLN A 265 17.70 4.13 1.18
N LEU A 266 16.48 3.75 0.82
CA LEU A 266 16.21 2.52 0.11
C LEU A 266 16.90 2.48 -1.27
N ILE A 267 16.81 3.56 -2.04
CA ILE A 267 17.50 3.68 -3.34
C ILE A 267 19.02 3.53 -3.15
N LYS A 268 19.60 4.20 -2.13
CA LYS A 268 21.02 4.07 -1.84
C LYS A 268 21.40 2.62 -1.50
N ALA A 269 20.57 1.94 -0.70
CA ALA A 269 20.84 0.57 -0.28
C ALA A 269 20.62 -0.46 -1.39
N THR A 270 19.64 -0.28 -2.27
CA THR A 270 19.28 -1.27 -3.31
C THR A 270 19.99 -1.04 -4.64
N VAL A 271 20.06 0.20 -5.10
CA VAL A 271 20.58 0.59 -6.43
C VAL A 271 21.98 1.21 -6.33
N GLY A 272 22.37 1.68 -5.14
CA GLY A 272 23.68 2.33 -4.91
C GLY A 272 23.71 3.83 -5.21
N LEU A 273 22.60 4.41 -5.71
CA LEU A 273 22.52 5.82 -6.08
C LEU A 273 22.12 6.70 -4.90
N GLU A 274 22.69 7.88 -4.81
CA GLU A 274 22.27 8.90 -3.84
C GLU A 274 21.31 9.90 -4.47
N VAL A 275 20.16 10.12 -3.82
CA VAL A 275 19.23 11.19 -4.19
C VAL A 275 19.63 12.46 -3.43
N PRO A 276 20.14 13.51 -4.11
CA PRO A 276 20.63 14.72 -3.46
C PRO A 276 19.53 15.43 -2.63
N PRO A 277 19.90 16.27 -1.65
CA PRO A 277 18.95 17.14 -0.96
C PRO A 277 18.14 17.99 -1.95
N GLY A 278 16.83 18.12 -1.73
CA GLY A 278 15.91 18.85 -2.61
C GLY A 278 15.46 18.11 -3.87
N TYR A 279 16.11 16.99 -4.23
CA TYR A 279 15.74 16.19 -5.40
C TYR A 279 14.81 15.01 -5.03
N LEU A 280 14.10 14.49 -6.04
CA LEU A 280 13.19 13.35 -5.92
C LEU A 280 13.84 12.05 -6.45
N PRO A 281 13.32 10.86 -6.10
CA PRO A 281 13.78 9.58 -6.64
C PRO A 281 13.88 9.54 -8.18
N MET A 282 12.94 10.13 -8.89
CA MET A 282 12.93 10.20 -10.35
C MET A 282 14.11 10.97 -10.95
N ASP A 283 14.72 11.88 -10.19
CA ASP A 283 15.90 12.65 -10.64
C ASP A 283 17.16 11.78 -10.78
N VAL A 284 17.19 10.65 -10.08
CA VAL A 284 18.25 9.63 -10.21
C VAL A 284 17.77 8.41 -11.00
N GLY A 285 16.63 8.51 -11.66
CA GLY A 285 16.09 7.46 -12.52
C GLY A 285 15.40 6.31 -11.77
N ALA A 286 14.93 6.52 -10.55
CA ALA A 286 14.26 5.51 -9.75
C ALA A 286 12.81 5.91 -9.39
N VAL A 287 11.90 4.93 -9.39
CA VAL A 287 10.56 5.06 -8.82
C VAL A 287 10.40 4.02 -7.72
N VAL A 288 9.99 4.47 -6.53
CA VAL A 288 9.80 3.61 -5.37
C VAL A 288 8.32 3.42 -5.09
N GLN A 289 7.88 2.18 -4.87
CA GLN A 289 6.53 1.85 -4.40
C GLN A 289 6.62 0.93 -3.18
N ASN A 290 5.61 0.94 -2.32
CA ASN A 290 5.50 -0.01 -1.22
C ASN A 290 5.01 -1.38 -1.72
N VAL A 291 5.37 -2.48 -1.06
CA VAL A 291 4.97 -3.85 -1.46
C VAL A 291 3.44 -4.05 -1.43
N SER A 292 2.73 -3.47 -0.45
CA SER A 292 1.26 -3.52 -0.42
C SER A 292 0.63 -2.74 -1.57
N THR A 293 1.26 -1.64 -2.00
CA THR A 293 0.83 -0.90 -3.21
C THR A 293 0.98 -1.75 -4.46
N ALA A 294 2.08 -2.49 -4.59
CA ALA A 294 2.30 -3.38 -5.73
C ALA A 294 1.24 -4.49 -5.78
N ALA A 295 0.97 -5.15 -4.67
CA ALA A 295 -0.10 -6.17 -4.59
C ALA A 295 -1.48 -5.58 -4.92
N ALA A 296 -1.79 -4.36 -4.45
CA ALA A 296 -3.04 -3.67 -4.79
C ALA A 296 -3.13 -3.33 -6.29
N ILE A 297 -2.02 -2.94 -6.94
CA ILE A 297 -1.96 -2.73 -8.39
C ILE A 297 -2.28 -4.04 -9.14
N TYR A 298 -1.66 -5.16 -8.74
CA TYR A 298 -1.94 -6.45 -9.36
C TYR A 298 -3.43 -6.82 -9.22
N ASN A 299 -3.99 -6.69 -8.02
CA ASN A 299 -5.40 -6.99 -7.77
C ASN A 299 -6.36 -6.10 -8.59
N ALA A 300 -6.01 -4.83 -8.78
CA ALA A 300 -6.79 -3.92 -9.60
C ALA A 300 -6.73 -4.30 -11.09
N VAL A 301 -5.56 -4.59 -11.61
CA VAL A 301 -5.36 -4.88 -13.02
C VAL A 301 -5.85 -6.28 -13.38
N ARG A 302 -5.51 -7.29 -12.55
CA ARG A 302 -5.85 -8.69 -12.80
C ARG A 302 -7.32 -9.02 -12.58
N TYR A 303 -7.93 -8.44 -11.53
CA TYR A 303 -9.27 -8.80 -11.07
C TYR A 303 -10.27 -7.64 -11.09
N GLY A 304 -9.86 -6.45 -11.52
CA GLY A 304 -10.72 -5.25 -11.49
C GLY A 304 -11.04 -4.74 -10.08
N ARG A 305 -10.34 -5.21 -9.05
CA ARG A 305 -10.65 -4.90 -7.64
C ARG A 305 -10.05 -3.57 -7.22
N PRO A 306 -10.86 -2.55 -6.87
CA PRO A 306 -10.34 -1.29 -6.36
C PRO A 306 -9.76 -1.44 -4.95
N LEU A 307 -8.98 -0.45 -4.50
CA LEU A 307 -8.38 -0.44 -3.17
C LEU A 307 -9.44 -0.16 -2.10
N ILE A 308 -10.04 -1.21 -1.58
CA ILE A 308 -11.12 -1.19 -0.56
C ILE A 308 -10.76 -1.94 0.72
N GLU A 309 -9.62 -2.60 0.75
CA GLU A 309 -9.12 -3.33 1.91
C GLU A 309 -7.61 -3.26 2.03
N ARG A 310 -7.09 -3.55 3.19
CA ARG A 310 -5.66 -3.66 3.43
C ARG A 310 -5.36 -4.54 4.64
N ILE A 311 -4.11 -5.00 4.77
CA ILE A 311 -3.62 -5.64 5.98
C ILE A 311 -3.23 -4.55 6.98
N VAL A 312 -3.70 -4.70 8.23
CA VAL A 312 -3.43 -3.79 9.35
C VAL A 312 -2.88 -4.62 10.52
N THR A 313 -1.74 -4.21 11.06
CA THR A 313 -1.20 -4.81 12.28
C THR A 313 -1.82 -4.13 13.49
N VAL A 314 -2.66 -4.84 14.26
CA VAL A 314 -3.22 -4.38 15.53
C VAL A 314 -2.37 -4.98 16.65
N THR A 315 -1.59 -4.15 17.35
CA THR A 315 -0.51 -4.64 18.23
C THR A 315 -0.10 -3.63 19.30
N GLY A 316 0.96 -3.95 20.01
CA GLY A 316 1.53 -3.16 21.10
C GLY A 316 1.18 -3.74 22.47
N PRO A 317 1.90 -3.35 23.54
CA PRO A 317 1.67 -3.88 24.90
C PRO A 317 0.30 -3.48 25.48
N GLY A 318 -0.38 -2.51 24.86
CA GLY A 318 -1.74 -2.12 25.20
C GLY A 318 -2.83 -2.97 24.53
N ILE A 319 -2.50 -3.97 23.67
CA ILE A 319 -3.46 -4.87 23.02
C ILE A 319 -3.41 -6.25 23.68
N ARG A 320 -4.57 -6.83 24.02
CA ARG A 320 -4.63 -8.14 24.71
C ARG A 320 -4.23 -9.31 23.80
N LYS A 321 -4.67 -9.31 22.53
CA LYS A 321 -4.43 -10.39 21.55
C LYS A 321 -4.02 -9.79 20.19
N PRO A 322 -2.75 -9.38 20.04
CA PRO A 322 -2.26 -8.80 18.79
C PRO A 322 -2.51 -9.70 17.57
N LYS A 323 -2.82 -9.07 16.41
CA LYS A 323 -3.10 -9.77 15.13
C LYS A 323 -2.66 -8.92 13.94
N ASN A 324 -2.46 -9.60 12.80
CA ASN A 324 -2.51 -9.00 11.48
C ASN A 324 -3.89 -9.27 10.90
N LEU A 325 -4.63 -8.24 10.56
CA LEU A 325 -6.00 -8.35 10.06
C LEU A 325 -6.11 -7.82 8.64
N ARG A 326 -6.81 -8.54 7.75
CA ARG A 326 -7.31 -8.00 6.49
C ARG A 326 -8.58 -7.23 6.79
N VAL A 327 -8.57 -5.93 6.55
CA VAL A 327 -9.58 -5.00 7.04
C VAL A 327 -10.21 -4.23 5.88
N ARG A 328 -11.52 -4.09 5.88
CA ARG A 328 -12.23 -3.18 4.98
C ARG A 328 -11.92 -1.73 5.33
N ILE A 329 -11.60 -0.90 4.34
CA ILE A 329 -11.41 0.54 4.54
C ILE A 329 -12.72 1.13 5.05
N GLY A 330 -12.64 1.95 6.10
CA GLY A 330 -13.81 2.51 6.77
C GLY A 330 -14.24 1.78 8.05
N THR A 331 -13.70 0.58 8.33
CA THR A 331 -13.90 -0.10 9.62
C THR A 331 -13.32 0.74 10.76
N LEU A 332 -14.02 0.87 11.86
CA LEU A 332 -13.57 1.69 12.99
C LEU A 332 -12.45 1.01 13.80
N PHE A 333 -11.56 1.79 14.39
CA PHE A 333 -10.44 1.26 15.17
C PHE A 333 -10.88 0.51 16.40
N ASP A 334 -11.91 0.99 17.11
CA ASP A 334 -12.48 0.32 18.29
C ASP A 334 -12.98 -1.09 17.98
N GLU A 335 -13.65 -1.30 16.81
CA GLU A 335 -14.09 -2.61 16.36
C GLU A 335 -12.90 -3.59 16.14
N LEU A 336 -11.79 -3.10 15.57
CA LEU A 336 -10.60 -3.92 15.36
C LEU A 336 -9.87 -4.23 16.67
N ILE A 337 -9.80 -3.25 17.57
CA ILE A 337 -9.23 -3.43 18.90
C ILE A 337 -10.05 -4.47 19.69
N GLU A 338 -11.37 -4.42 19.60
CA GLU A 338 -12.26 -5.42 20.22
C GLU A 338 -12.00 -6.84 19.67
N GLN A 339 -11.86 -6.99 18.36
CA GLN A 339 -11.50 -8.26 17.70
C GLN A 339 -10.13 -8.79 18.13
N CYS A 340 -9.28 -7.91 18.66
CA CYS A 340 -8.00 -8.22 19.28
C CYS A 340 -8.08 -8.36 20.80
N GLY A 341 -9.27 -8.61 21.36
CA GLY A 341 -9.51 -8.83 22.79
C GLY A 341 -9.57 -7.57 23.63
N GLY A 342 -9.59 -6.39 23.00
CA GLY A 342 -9.66 -5.08 23.66
C GLY A 342 -8.29 -4.56 24.10
N LEU A 343 -8.34 -3.36 24.68
CA LEU A 343 -7.17 -2.74 25.31
C LEU A 343 -6.87 -3.39 26.66
N THR A 344 -5.60 -3.40 27.06
CA THR A 344 -5.19 -3.73 28.43
C THR A 344 -5.42 -2.52 29.34
N ASP A 345 -5.47 -2.75 30.65
CA ASP A 345 -5.64 -1.67 31.65
C ASP A 345 -4.43 -0.71 31.67
N ALA A 346 -3.30 -1.14 31.14
CA ALA A 346 -2.07 -0.34 31.03
C ALA A 346 -1.99 0.50 29.74
N ALA A 347 -2.96 0.36 28.82
CA ALA A 347 -2.97 1.12 27.58
C ALA A 347 -3.10 2.63 27.88
N ALA A 348 -2.17 3.43 27.33
CA ALA A 348 -2.12 4.87 27.57
C ALA A 348 -2.25 5.71 26.30
N LYS A 349 -1.86 5.14 25.14
CA LYS A 349 -1.88 5.84 23.86
C LYS A 349 -2.12 4.86 22.71
N VAL A 350 -2.97 5.22 21.78
CA VAL A 350 -3.15 4.49 20.51
C VAL A 350 -2.58 5.34 19.37
N VAL A 351 -1.83 4.70 18.49
CA VAL A 351 -1.17 5.35 17.35
C VAL A 351 -1.65 4.67 16.06
N MET A 352 -2.08 5.45 15.08
CA MET A 352 -2.24 4.98 13.70
C MET A 352 -0.88 4.93 13.01
N GLY A 353 -0.47 3.77 12.51
CA GLY A 353 0.87 3.53 11.97
C GLY A 353 1.84 3.05 13.05
N GLY A 354 3.15 3.18 12.79
CA GLY A 354 4.19 2.84 13.75
C GLY A 354 4.53 3.98 14.70
N PRO A 355 5.30 3.73 15.77
CA PRO A 355 5.58 4.73 16.81
C PRO A 355 6.51 5.85 16.34
N MET A 356 7.26 5.68 15.22
CA MET A 356 8.23 6.67 14.75
C MET A 356 7.57 7.78 13.92
N MET A 357 6.62 7.43 13.05
CA MET A 357 5.96 8.36 12.11
C MET A 357 4.44 8.39 12.24
N GLY A 358 3.87 7.57 13.12
CA GLY A 358 2.42 7.45 13.28
C GLY A 358 1.78 8.64 13.95
N ILE A 359 0.46 8.68 13.89
CA ILE A 359 -0.39 9.75 14.44
C ILE A 359 -1.10 9.23 15.69
N ALA A 360 -0.88 9.88 16.83
CA ALA A 360 -1.60 9.57 18.06
C ALA A 360 -3.11 9.87 17.91
N GLN A 361 -3.94 8.94 18.34
CA GLN A 361 -5.38 9.02 18.18
C GLN A 361 -6.04 9.52 19.49
N PRO A 362 -6.74 10.64 19.45
CA PRO A 362 -7.49 11.15 20.62
C PRO A 362 -8.79 10.37 20.86
N ALA A 363 -9.29 9.68 19.84
CA ALA A 363 -10.50 8.85 19.89
C ALA A 363 -10.31 7.58 19.08
N LEU A 364 -11.05 6.53 19.40
CA LEU A 364 -10.99 5.25 18.70
C LEU A 364 -12.10 5.05 17.67
N MET A 365 -13.14 5.88 17.70
CA MET A 365 -14.21 5.89 16.69
C MET A 365 -13.78 6.61 15.41
N VAL A 366 -12.59 6.23 14.89
CA VAL A 366 -12.03 6.73 13.65
C VAL A 366 -11.82 5.57 12.67
N PRO A 367 -12.03 5.78 11.36
CA PRO A 367 -11.97 4.71 10.38
C PRO A 367 -10.54 4.34 9.96
N VAL A 368 -10.35 3.08 9.58
CA VAL A 368 -9.21 2.65 8.77
C VAL A 368 -9.25 3.36 7.42
N ILE A 369 -8.15 3.96 7.03
CA ILE A 369 -7.96 4.60 5.73
C ILE A 369 -6.89 3.86 4.90
N LYS A 370 -6.76 4.20 3.63
CA LYS A 370 -5.76 3.60 2.72
C LYS A 370 -4.33 3.64 3.26
N GLY A 371 -3.99 4.61 4.12
CA GLY A 371 -2.68 4.77 4.76
C GLY A 371 -2.47 4.02 6.08
N THR A 372 -3.50 3.41 6.67
CA THR A 372 -3.42 2.79 8.00
C THR A 372 -2.67 1.46 7.95
N SER A 373 -1.36 1.44 8.18
CA SER A 373 -0.54 0.20 8.21
C SER A 373 -0.63 -0.55 9.54
N GLY A 374 -0.98 0.14 10.62
CA GLY A 374 -1.13 -0.46 11.93
C GLY A 374 -1.91 0.39 12.91
N ILE A 375 -2.36 -0.26 13.98
CA ILE A 375 -2.96 0.34 15.17
C ILE A 375 -2.12 -0.16 16.34
N VAL A 376 -1.29 0.71 16.91
CA VAL A 376 -0.34 0.35 17.98
C VAL A 376 -0.80 0.98 19.27
N ALA A 377 -1.18 0.15 20.26
CA ALA A 377 -1.50 0.63 21.59
C ALA A 377 -0.27 0.52 22.52
N LEU A 378 0.22 1.64 22.97
CA LEU A 378 1.36 1.78 23.86
C LEU A 378 0.89 1.90 25.32
N THR A 379 1.74 1.51 26.26
CA THR A 379 1.54 1.73 27.71
C THR A 379 2.29 2.98 28.17
N GLY A 380 2.07 3.42 29.40
CA GLY A 380 2.79 4.57 29.96
C GLY A 380 4.31 4.39 30.09
N LYS A 381 4.83 3.19 29.81
CA LYS A 381 6.29 2.93 29.79
C LYS A 381 6.95 3.22 28.42
N GLU A 382 6.15 3.22 27.33
CA GLU A 382 6.61 3.49 25.98
C GLU A 382 6.21 4.89 25.48
N THR A 383 5.48 5.66 26.27
CA THR A 383 5.01 7.02 25.91
C THR A 383 5.91 8.11 26.43
#